data_d95462041f923a2f94baeb7be33ff722
#
_entry.id   d95462041f923a2f94baeb7be33ff722
#
_cell.length_a   1.000
_cell.length_b   1.000
_cell.length_c   1.000
_cell.angle_alpha   90.00
_cell.angle_beta   90.00
_cell.angle_gamma   90.00
#
_symmetry.space_group_name_H-M   'P 1'
#
loop_
_entity.id
_entity.type
_entity.pdbx_description
1 polymer ?
#
loop_
_entity_poly.entity_id
_entity_poly.type
_entity_poly.pdbx_seq_one_letter_code
_entity_poly.pdbx_strand_id
1 'polypeptide(L)'
;MKNAIRLIAASAFMVCAGAAFSQNSQTAEPRNVVQLSASGTVEVQQDLLVLALSTSKEGADAASTQAQLKQALDAALAEAKRNAQPGQMDVRTGPFGLYPRYGKDGKINGWQGRAELV
;
A
#
# COMPACT_ATOMS: atom_id res chain seq x y z
N MET A 1 57.56 42.48 -17.42
CA MET A 1 56.23 42.28 -16.85
C MET A 1 55.50 41.01 -17.35
N LYS A 2 56.00 40.25 -18.33
CA LYS A 2 55.32 39.03 -18.84
C LYS A 2 55.67 37.73 -18.10
N ASN A 3 56.75 37.74 -17.26
CA ASN A 3 57.18 36.51 -16.58
C ASN A 3 56.61 36.37 -15.13
N ALA A 4 56.07 37.45 -14.56
CA ALA A 4 55.48 37.42 -13.23
C ALA A 4 54.08 36.73 -13.21
N ILE A 5 53.37 36.78 -14.34
CA ILE A 5 52.00 36.20 -14.45
C ILE A 5 52.04 34.69 -14.61
N ARG A 6 53.16 34.12 -15.10
CA ARG A 6 53.30 32.67 -15.29
C ARG A 6 53.58 31.86 -14.01
N LEU A 7 54.12 32.54 -12.98
CA LEU A 7 54.42 31.90 -11.70
C LEU A 7 53.24 31.82 -10.76
N ILE A 8 52.23 32.64 -10.94
CA ILE A 8 51.00 32.63 -10.10
C ILE A 8 50.01 31.55 -10.54
N ALA A 9 50.04 31.16 -11.84
CA ALA A 9 49.15 30.13 -12.36
C ALA A 9 49.58 28.69 -11.97
N ALA A 10 50.82 28.46 -11.58
CA ALA A 10 51.33 27.13 -11.23
C ALA A 10 51.11 26.75 -9.75
N SER A 11 50.85 27.74 -8.89
CA SER A 11 50.65 27.48 -7.44
C SER A 11 49.20 27.19 -7.03
N ALA A 12 48.23 27.40 -7.92
CA ALA A 12 46.82 27.19 -7.60
C ALA A 12 46.33 25.73 -7.84
N PHE A 13 47.16 24.87 -8.42
CA PHE A 13 46.74 23.50 -8.80
C PHE A 13 47.17 22.41 -7.82
N MET A 14 47.81 22.77 -6.69
CA MET A 14 48.41 21.78 -5.78
C MET A 14 47.72 21.63 -4.42
N VAL A 15 46.50 22.16 -4.27
CA VAL A 15 45.78 22.13 -2.97
C VAL A 15 44.54 21.19 -2.95
N CYS A 16 44.18 20.57 -4.06
CA CYS A 16 43.02 19.68 -4.12
C CYS A 16 43.32 18.17 -4.06
N ALA A 17 44.56 17.76 -3.69
CA ALA A 17 44.91 16.35 -3.47
C ALA A 17 44.94 15.99 -1.99
N GLY A 18 43.92 16.41 -1.24
CA GLY A 18 43.80 16.21 0.20
C GLY A 18 42.59 15.40 0.59
N ALA A 19 42.80 14.16 0.96
CA ALA A 19 41.98 13.37 1.88
C ALA A 19 40.67 12.79 1.33
N ALA A 20 40.76 11.82 0.43
CA ALA A 20 39.84 10.71 0.48
C ALA A 20 40.32 9.73 1.60
N PHE A 21 40.09 10.09 2.84
CA PHE A 21 40.11 9.09 3.89
C PHE A 21 38.82 8.29 3.76
N SER A 22 38.91 7.17 3.05
CA SER A 22 37.92 6.09 3.19
C SER A 22 37.93 5.69 4.65
N GLN A 23 36.94 6.18 5.41
CA GLN A 23 36.60 5.59 6.68
C GLN A 23 36.05 4.19 6.37
N ASN A 24 36.99 3.25 6.33
CA ASN A 24 36.64 1.85 6.40
C ASN A 24 36.09 1.63 7.82
N SER A 25 34.79 1.84 7.99
CA SER A 25 34.07 1.44 9.20
C SER A 25 34.12 -0.08 9.23
N GLN A 26 35.19 -0.63 9.76
CA GLN A 26 35.22 -2.03 10.15
C GLN A 26 34.16 -2.17 11.24
N THR A 27 32.96 -2.61 10.81
CA THR A 27 31.98 -3.12 11.77
C THR A 27 32.67 -4.25 12.51
N ALA A 28 33.06 -3.98 13.76
CA ALA A 28 33.70 -4.97 14.61
C ALA A 28 32.77 -6.19 14.65
N GLU A 29 33.24 -7.31 14.14
CA GLU A 29 32.44 -8.55 14.22
C GLU A 29 32.17 -8.85 15.70
N PRO A 30 30.92 -9.11 16.06
CA PRO A 30 30.56 -9.39 17.43
C PRO A 30 31.32 -10.66 17.88
N ARG A 31 32.19 -10.50 18.90
CA ARG A 31 32.91 -11.61 19.50
C ARG A 31 32.12 -12.16 20.69
N ASN A 32 32.18 -13.46 20.88
CA ASN A 32 31.51 -14.20 21.96
C ASN A 32 29.97 -14.07 21.91
N VAL A 33 29.39 -13.95 20.69
CA VAL A 33 27.97 -13.98 20.47
C VAL A 33 27.58 -15.31 19.83
N VAL A 34 26.67 -16.02 20.45
CA VAL A 34 26.02 -17.20 19.91
C VAL A 34 24.60 -16.83 19.51
N GLN A 35 24.27 -17.00 18.24
CA GLN A 35 22.93 -16.81 17.73
C GLN A 35 22.28 -18.19 17.53
N LEU A 36 21.24 -18.42 18.30
CA LEU A 36 20.46 -19.65 18.23
C LEU A 36 19.06 -19.32 17.72
N SER A 37 18.54 -20.15 16.82
CA SER A 37 17.15 -20.09 16.37
C SER A 37 16.53 -21.48 16.51
N ALA A 38 15.27 -21.51 16.94
CA ALA A 38 14.47 -22.71 16.96
C ALA A 38 13.10 -22.42 16.35
N SER A 39 12.55 -23.39 15.63
CA SER A 39 11.20 -23.32 15.09
C SER A 39 10.43 -24.56 15.52
N GLY A 40 9.10 -24.37 15.72
CA GLY A 40 8.17 -25.45 15.98
C GLY A 40 7.00 -25.35 15.03
N THR A 41 6.43 -26.48 14.65
CA THR A 41 5.21 -26.54 13.83
C THR A 41 4.09 -27.12 14.69
N VAL A 42 2.94 -26.45 14.67
CA VAL A 42 1.73 -26.93 15.32
C VAL A 42 0.64 -27.02 14.24
N GLU A 43 0.02 -28.17 14.14
CA GLU A 43 -1.17 -28.34 13.31
C GLU A 43 -2.40 -27.94 14.11
N VAL A 44 -3.17 -26.98 13.55
CA VAL A 44 -4.44 -26.53 14.12
C VAL A 44 -5.57 -26.75 13.11
N GLN A 45 -6.71 -27.17 13.61
CA GLN A 45 -7.90 -27.31 12.77
C GLN A 45 -8.43 -25.91 12.42
N GLN A 46 -8.73 -25.68 11.13
CA GLN A 46 -9.37 -24.44 10.68
C GLN A 46 -10.85 -24.51 11.00
N ASP A 47 -11.32 -23.60 11.82
CA ASP A 47 -12.71 -23.51 12.30
C ASP A 47 -13.39 -22.18 11.92
N LEU A 48 -12.69 -21.29 11.24
CA LEU A 48 -13.19 -20.01 10.80
C LEU A 48 -13.27 -19.94 9.27
N LEU A 49 -14.45 -19.62 8.74
CA LEU A 49 -14.67 -19.27 7.35
C LEU A 49 -14.96 -17.77 7.24
N VAL A 50 -14.16 -17.06 6.46
CA VAL A 50 -14.42 -15.66 6.10
C VAL A 50 -14.89 -15.60 4.65
N LEU A 51 -16.08 -15.06 4.43
CA LEU A 51 -16.68 -14.91 3.10
C LEU A 51 -16.87 -13.42 2.78
N ALA A 52 -16.26 -12.97 1.70
CA ALA A 52 -16.42 -11.61 1.20
C ALA A 52 -17.26 -11.61 -0.08
N LEU A 53 -18.39 -10.91 -0.05
CA LEU A 53 -19.29 -10.74 -1.18
C LEU A 53 -19.15 -9.31 -1.70
N SER A 54 -18.78 -9.13 -2.96
CA SER A 54 -18.64 -7.81 -3.58
C SER A 54 -19.67 -7.58 -4.67
N THR A 55 -20.16 -6.34 -4.75
CA THR A 55 -21.03 -5.88 -5.84
C THR A 55 -20.47 -4.60 -6.45
N SER A 56 -20.67 -4.40 -7.75
CA SER A 56 -20.34 -3.18 -8.45
C SER A 56 -21.53 -2.67 -9.26
N LYS A 57 -21.65 -1.36 -9.36
CA LYS A 57 -22.65 -0.67 -10.17
C LYS A 57 -21.98 0.46 -10.95
N GLU A 58 -22.47 0.68 -12.16
CA GLU A 58 -22.02 1.76 -13.02
C GLU A 58 -23.21 2.61 -13.45
N GLY A 59 -22.98 3.90 -13.62
CA GLY A 59 -24.01 4.83 -14.06
C GLY A 59 -23.41 6.15 -14.55
N ALA A 60 -24.25 6.96 -15.18
CA ALA A 60 -23.85 8.28 -15.66
C ALA A 60 -23.75 9.31 -14.52
N ASP A 61 -24.51 9.10 -13.46
CA ASP A 61 -24.62 10.01 -12.32
C ASP A 61 -24.18 9.35 -11.01
N ALA A 62 -23.43 10.10 -10.20
CA ALA A 62 -22.87 9.62 -8.94
C ALA A 62 -23.96 9.26 -7.92
N ALA A 63 -24.99 10.10 -7.78
CA ALA A 63 -26.03 9.90 -6.78
C ALA A 63 -26.89 8.68 -7.08
N SER A 64 -27.27 8.49 -8.35
CA SER A 64 -28.04 7.32 -8.77
C SER A 64 -27.21 6.03 -8.64
N THR A 65 -25.94 6.07 -9.00
CA THR A 65 -25.04 4.90 -8.85
C THR A 65 -24.87 4.52 -7.38
N GLN A 66 -24.69 5.51 -6.51
CA GLN A 66 -24.61 5.31 -5.06
C GLN A 66 -25.91 4.72 -4.48
N ALA A 67 -27.05 5.23 -4.89
CA ALA A 67 -28.36 4.74 -4.43
C ALA A 67 -28.59 3.27 -4.82
N GLN A 68 -28.28 2.90 -6.07
CA GLN A 68 -28.39 1.51 -6.54
C GLN A 68 -27.42 0.58 -5.81
N LEU A 69 -26.18 1.05 -5.55
CA LEU A 69 -25.18 0.28 -4.84
C LEU A 69 -25.61 0.03 -3.38
N LYS A 70 -26.12 1.10 -2.73
CA LYS A 70 -26.67 0.99 -1.36
C LYS A 70 -27.85 0.03 -1.30
N GLN A 71 -28.78 0.11 -2.24
CA GLN A 71 -29.93 -0.79 -2.28
C GLN A 71 -29.51 -2.25 -2.42
N ALA A 72 -28.52 -2.53 -3.29
CA ALA A 72 -28.01 -3.88 -3.46
C ALA A 72 -27.31 -4.40 -2.19
N LEU A 73 -26.53 -3.53 -1.52
CA LEU A 73 -25.85 -3.86 -0.28
C LEU A 73 -26.85 -4.11 0.87
N ASP A 74 -27.85 -3.24 1.02
CA ASP A 74 -28.88 -3.37 2.05
C ASP A 74 -29.69 -4.67 1.88
N ALA A 75 -30.04 -5.04 0.64
CA ALA A 75 -30.73 -6.28 0.33
C ALA A 75 -29.87 -7.52 0.70
N ALA A 76 -28.60 -7.51 0.33
CA ALA A 76 -27.67 -8.60 0.66
C ALA A 76 -27.46 -8.72 2.18
N LEU A 77 -27.30 -7.57 2.86
CA LEU A 77 -27.13 -7.52 4.32
C LEU A 77 -28.38 -8.05 5.05
N ALA A 78 -29.58 -7.68 4.57
CA ALA A 78 -30.83 -8.18 5.15
C ALA A 78 -30.97 -9.69 4.98
N GLU A 79 -30.59 -10.22 3.82
CA GLU A 79 -30.61 -11.66 3.57
C GLU A 79 -29.61 -12.41 4.44
N ALA A 80 -28.36 -11.91 4.51
CA ALA A 80 -27.32 -12.50 5.34
C ALA A 80 -27.72 -12.50 6.82
N LYS A 81 -28.28 -11.41 7.33
CA LYS A 81 -28.76 -11.32 8.71
C LYS A 81 -29.93 -12.25 9.04
N ARG A 82 -30.81 -12.51 8.07
CA ARG A 82 -31.89 -13.49 8.27
C ARG A 82 -31.40 -14.90 8.47
N ASN A 83 -30.29 -15.23 7.81
CA ASN A 83 -29.68 -16.56 7.88
C ASN A 83 -28.56 -16.64 8.94
N ALA A 84 -28.19 -15.53 9.57
CA ALA A 84 -27.16 -15.50 10.59
C ALA A 84 -27.61 -16.22 11.86
N GLN A 85 -26.75 -17.13 12.34
CA GLN A 85 -26.94 -17.81 13.61
C GLN A 85 -26.16 -17.07 14.70
N PRO A 86 -26.81 -16.66 15.80
CA PRO A 86 -26.14 -15.96 16.89
C PRO A 86 -24.94 -16.73 17.42
N GLY A 87 -23.79 -16.07 17.53
CA GLY A 87 -22.55 -16.66 18.02
C GLY A 87 -21.79 -17.55 17.04
N GLN A 88 -22.34 -17.83 15.84
CA GLN A 88 -21.69 -18.63 14.81
C GLN A 88 -21.41 -17.82 13.54
N MET A 89 -22.14 -16.75 13.30
CA MET A 89 -21.99 -15.91 12.10
C MET A 89 -22.08 -14.44 12.46
N ASP A 90 -21.08 -13.68 12.10
CA ASP A 90 -21.05 -12.22 12.15
C ASP A 90 -21.14 -11.66 10.73
N VAL A 91 -21.99 -10.65 10.52
CA VAL A 91 -22.22 -10.03 9.21
C VAL A 91 -22.04 -8.53 9.31
N ARG A 92 -21.11 -8.00 8.52
CA ARG A 92 -20.77 -6.58 8.52
C ARG A 92 -20.52 -6.06 7.11
N THR A 93 -20.72 -4.77 6.94
CA THR A 93 -20.34 -4.08 5.71
C THR A 93 -18.83 -3.90 5.66
N GLY A 94 -18.25 -4.27 4.52
CA GLY A 94 -16.87 -4.02 4.18
C GLY A 94 -16.65 -2.65 3.50
N PRO A 95 -15.61 -2.51 2.68
CA PRO A 95 -15.32 -1.31 1.93
C PRO A 95 -16.47 -0.87 1.03
N PHE A 96 -16.68 0.45 0.98
CA PHE A 96 -17.63 1.10 0.06
C PHE A 96 -16.91 2.25 -0.65
N GLY A 97 -16.95 2.28 -1.98
CA GLY A 97 -16.28 3.30 -2.77
C GLY A 97 -17.08 3.69 -4.01
N LEU A 98 -16.94 4.96 -4.41
CA LEU A 98 -17.51 5.52 -5.63
C LEU A 98 -16.41 6.30 -6.36
N TYR A 99 -16.19 5.99 -7.63
CA TYR A 99 -15.09 6.51 -8.43
C TYR A 99 -15.60 7.06 -9.76
N PRO A 100 -15.07 8.21 -10.21
CA PRO A 100 -15.39 8.70 -11.54
C PRO A 100 -14.72 7.84 -12.61
N ARG A 101 -15.41 7.62 -13.72
CA ARG A 101 -14.87 7.05 -14.94
C ARG A 101 -14.51 8.15 -15.92
N TYR A 102 -13.36 8.03 -16.55
CA TYR A 102 -12.90 9.00 -17.54
C TYR A 102 -12.96 8.43 -18.96
N GLY A 103 -13.43 9.24 -19.88
CA GLY A 103 -13.40 8.93 -21.29
C GLY A 103 -12.01 9.12 -21.92
N LYS A 104 -11.88 8.79 -23.21
CA LYS A 104 -10.63 8.95 -23.95
C LYS A 104 -10.19 10.43 -24.08
N ASP A 105 -11.14 11.34 -23.91
CA ASP A 105 -10.94 12.80 -23.91
C ASP A 105 -10.55 13.36 -22.53
N GLY A 106 -10.36 12.49 -21.52
CA GLY A 106 -10.00 12.88 -20.17
C GLY A 106 -11.16 13.47 -19.33
N LYS A 107 -12.39 13.50 -19.88
CA LYS A 107 -13.57 13.99 -19.16
C LYS A 107 -14.28 12.84 -18.46
N ILE A 108 -14.96 13.17 -17.36
CA ILE A 108 -15.80 12.20 -16.64
C ILE A 108 -16.95 11.79 -17.56
N ASN A 109 -17.06 10.51 -17.86
CA ASN A 109 -18.12 9.92 -18.68
C ASN A 109 -19.04 8.98 -17.89
N GLY A 110 -18.91 8.93 -16.58
CA GLY A 110 -19.73 8.11 -15.71
C GLY A 110 -19.09 7.88 -14.35
N TRP A 111 -19.76 7.06 -13.56
CA TRP A 111 -19.35 6.69 -12.22
C TRP A 111 -19.39 5.17 -12.05
N GLN A 112 -18.49 4.66 -11.27
CA GLN A 112 -18.45 3.27 -10.88
C GLN A 112 -18.39 3.18 -9.36
N GLY A 113 -19.31 2.41 -8.78
CA GLY A 113 -19.33 2.15 -7.36
C GLY A 113 -19.03 0.68 -7.06
N ARG A 114 -18.42 0.44 -5.92
CA ARG A 114 -18.17 -0.90 -5.37
C ARG A 114 -18.51 -0.94 -3.91
N ALA A 115 -19.14 -2.03 -3.48
CA ALA A 115 -19.42 -2.30 -2.07
C ALA A 115 -19.13 -3.77 -1.76
N GLU A 116 -18.85 -4.03 -0.49
CA GLU A 116 -18.52 -5.35 0.00
C GLU A 116 -19.27 -5.66 1.29
N LEU A 117 -19.62 -6.92 1.47
CA LEU A 117 -20.20 -7.52 2.66
C LEU A 117 -19.28 -8.64 3.14
N VAL A 118 -18.99 -8.68 4.43
CA VAL A 118 -18.12 -9.68 5.06
C VAL A 118 -18.82 -10.33 6.23
#